data_00200fe91226cccadf85eb56ece997e7
#
_entry.id   00200fe91226cccadf85eb56ece997e7
#
_cell.length_a   1.000
_cell.length_b   1.000
_cell.length_c   1.000
_cell.angle_alpha   90.00
_cell.angle_beta   90.00
_cell.angle_gamma   90.00
#
_symmetry.space_group_name_H-M   'P 1'
#
loop_
_entity.id
_entity.type
_entity.pdbx_description
1 polymer ?
#
loop_
_entity_poly.entity_id
_entity_poly.type
_entity_poly.pdbx_seq_one_letter_code
_entity_poly.pdbx_strand_id
1 'polypeptide(L)'
;MYTAFTSLNVFNDVRLNAYLDTIYSAVLEVFTTEQLPVVCGSVAKVMQGVYSENYLAKDIDFVVESWQVHRYLEHQLPLLFPNDRIEVRPERVILFTPFIAIEFWRPNESIQTALYKNLIKYKCYGY
;
A
#
# COMPACT_ATOMS: atom_id res chain seq x y z
N MET A 1 6.79 -13.35 -7.36
CA MET A 1 6.09 -14.17 -6.36
C MET A 1 6.13 -13.49 -5.02
N TYR A 2 5.00 -13.34 -4.38
CA TYR A 2 4.92 -12.53 -3.15
C TYR A 2 4.23 -13.26 -2.01
N THR A 3 4.38 -14.56 -1.98
CA THR A 3 3.76 -15.43 -0.96
C THR A 3 4.23 -15.11 0.46
N ALA A 4 5.42 -14.52 0.61
CA ALA A 4 5.93 -14.12 1.92
C ALA A 4 5.05 -13.09 2.63
N PHE A 5 4.27 -12.30 1.89
CA PHE A 5 3.37 -11.31 2.49
C PHE A 5 2.36 -11.96 3.43
N THR A 6 1.80 -13.07 3.03
CA THR A 6 0.74 -13.72 3.80
C THR A 6 1.23 -14.31 5.12
N SER A 7 2.54 -14.48 5.30
CA SER A 7 3.10 -14.97 6.55
C SER A 7 3.24 -13.90 7.63
N LEU A 8 3.14 -12.62 7.26
CA LEU A 8 3.22 -11.52 8.22
C LEU A 8 1.87 -11.32 8.91
N ASN A 9 1.89 -10.99 10.20
CA ASN A 9 0.67 -10.78 10.97
C ASN A 9 -0.27 -9.75 10.35
N VAL A 10 0.27 -8.65 9.81
CA VAL A 10 -0.55 -7.62 9.18
C VAL A 10 -1.31 -8.16 7.96
N PHE A 11 -0.75 -9.11 7.24
CA PHE A 11 -1.37 -9.70 6.05
C PHE A 11 -2.15 -10.99 6.35
N ASN A 12 -2.23 -11.40 7.61
CA ASN A 12 -3.11 -12.50 8.02
C ASN A 12 -4.54 -12.04 8.28
N ASP A 13 -4.78 -10.73 8.27
CA ASP A 13 -6.13 -10.20 8.43
C ASP A 13 -6.88 -10.29 7.10
N VAL A 14 -7.92 -11.12 7.06
CA VAL A 14 -8.72 -11.32 5.84
C VAL A 14 -9.43 -10.04 5.39
N ARG A 15 -9.71 -9.11 6.31
CA ARG A 15 -10.34 -7.84 5.99
C ARG A 15 -9.37 -6.93 5.24
N LEU A 16 -8.12 -6.86 5.68
CA LEU A 16 -7.08 -6.12 4.98
C LEU A 16 -6.84 -6.70 3.60
N ASN A 17 -6.77 -8.03 3.51
CA ASN A 17 -6.57 -8.71 2.23
C ASN A 17 -7.70 -8.39 1.25
N ALA A 18 -8.94 -8.33 1.73
CA ALA A 18 -10.08 -7.97 0.88
C ALA A 18 -9.95 -6.54 0.34
N TYR A 19 -9.53 -5.60 1.18
CA TYR A 19 -9.25 -4.23 0.72
C TYR A 19 -8.17 -4.18 -0.34
N LEU A 20 -7.05 -4.85 -0.09
CA LEU A 20 -5.92 -4.84 -1.02
C LEU A 20 -6.25 -5.54 -2.33
N ASP A 21 -6.98 -6.64 -2.28
CA ASP A 21 -7.44 -7.34 -3.49
C ASP A 21 -8.32 -6.42 -4.35
N THR A 22 -9.25 -5.72 -3.73
CA THR A 22 -10.13 -4.79 -4.43
C THR A 22 -9.32 -3.67 -5.10
N ILE A 23 -8.39 -3.09 -4.37
CA ILE A 23 -7.56 -1.99 -4.87
C ILE A 23 -6.67 -2.46 -6.02
N TYR A 24 -5.97 -3.58 -5.83
CA TYR A 24 -5.05 -4.10 -6.84
C TYR A 24 -5.77 -4.55 -8.10
N SER A 25 -6.93 -5.19 -7.94
CA SER A 25 -7.77 -5.58 -9.08
C SER A 25 -8.22 -4.37 -9.87
N ALA A 26 -8.62 -3.29 -9.19
CA ALA A 26 -9.03 -2.06 -9.86
C ALA A 26 -7.87 -1.44 -10.66
N VAL A 27 -6.66 -1.40 -10.07
CA VAL A 27 -5.49 -0.88 -10.77
C VAL A 27 -5.18 -1.73 -12.00
N LEU A 28 -5.25 -3.04 -11.89
CA LEU A 28 -4.94 -3.95 -13.00
C LEU A 28 -5.95 -3.92 -14.13
N GLU A 29 -7.15 -3.39 -13.93
CA GLU A 29 -8.11 -3.17 -15.02
C GLU A 29 -7.63 -2.12 -16.02
N VAL A 30 -6.76 -1.19 -15.57
CA VAL A 30 -6.35 -0.02 -16.36
C VAL A 30 -4.85 0.00 -16.57
N PHE A 31 -4.08 -0.53 -15.64
CA PHE A 31 -2.61 -0.44 -15.64
C PHE A 31 -1.98 -1.82 -15.63
N THR A 32 -0.66 -1.87 -15.72
CA THR A 32 0.12 -3.11 -15.72
C THR A 32 0.61 -3.48 -14.33
N THR A 33 1.09 -4.71 -14.16
CA THR A 33 1.67 -5.17 -12.89
C THR A 33 2.88 -4.34 -12.46
N GLU A 34 3.60 -3.76 -13.41
CA GLU A 34 4.75 -2.90 -13.11
C GLU A 34 4.36 -1.59 -12.40
N GLN A 35 3.08 -1.22 -12.52
CA GLN A 35 2.55 0.03 -11.97
C GLN A 35 1.79 -0.16 -10.66
N LEU A 36 1.76 -1.38 -10.13
CA LEU A 36 1.10 -1.66 -8.85
C LEU A 36 1.78 -0.91 -7.69
N PRO A 37 1.01 -0.53 -6.66
CA PRO A 37 1.60 0.02 -5.44
C PRO A 37 2.63 -0.92 -4.82
N VAL A 38 3.67 -0.35 -4.23
CA VAL A 38 4.78 -1.10 -3.65
C VAL A 38 4.84 -0.81 -2.15
N VAL A 39 4.91 -1.85 -1.34
CA VAL A 39 4.99 -1.69 0.12
C VAL A 39 6.28 -0.98 0.50
N CYS A 40 6.17 -0.04 1.41
CA CYS A 40 7.31 0.67 1.99
C CYS A 40 7.06 0.88 3.49
N GLY A 41 7.87 1.69 4.13
CA GLY A 41 7.69 2.01 5.54
C GLY A 41 7.95 0.84 6.49
N SER A 42 7.26 0.84 7.63
CA SER A 42 7.51 -0.13 8.71
C SER A 42 7.22 -1.58 8.31
N VAL A 43 6.20 -1.80 7.50
CA VAL A 43 5.87 -3.16 7.05
C VAL A 43 6.97 -3.71 6.15
N ALA A 44 7.55 -2.90 5.29
CA ALA A 44 8.72 -3.31 4.50
C ALA A 44 9.91 -3.67 5.39
N LYS A 45 10.10 -2.96 6.50
CA LYS A 45 11.15 -3.27 7.48
C LYS A 45 10.92 -4.63 8.15
N VAL A 46 9.68 -4.96 8.44
CA VAL A 46 9.34 -6.30 8.94
C VAL A 46 9.71 -7.35 7.91
N MET A 47 9.39 -7.12 6.65
CA MET A 47 9.68 -8.05 5.57
C MET A 47 11.18 -8.28 5.37
N GLN A 48 12.00 -7.27 5.69
CA GLN A 48 13.45 -7.36 5.59
C GLN A 48 14.10 -7.92 6.86
N GLY A 49 13.32 -8.19 7.89
CA GLY A 49 13.85 -8.68 9.17
C GLY A 49 14.42 -7.57 10.06
N VAL A 50 14.21 -6.30 9.72
CA VAL A 50 14.64 -5.16 10.55
C VAL A 50 13.78 -5.05 11.79
N TYR A 51 12.47 -5.25 11.64
CA TYR A 51 11.54 -5.34 12.76
C TYR A 51 11.10 -6.78 12.95
N SER A 52 10.68 -7.12 14.18
CA SER A 52 10.14 -8.44 14.50
C SER A 52 8.89 -8.75 13.67
N GLU A 53 8.68 -10.03 13.34
CA GLU A 53 7.44 -10.51 12.73
C GLU A 53 6.20 -10.23 13.57
N ASN A 54 6.38 -10.02 14.87
CA ASN A 54 5.29 -9.68 15.80
C ASN A 54 4.98 -8.18 15.84
N TYR A 55 5.66 -7.39 15.05
CA TYR A 55 5.41 -5.95 14.97
C TYR A 55 3.94 -5.69 14.60
N LEU A 56 3.27 -4.86 15.39
CA LEU A 56 1.88 -4.49 15.15
C LEU A 56 1.83 -3.19 14.37
N ALA A 57 1.55 -3.29 13.08
CA ALA A 57 1.44 -2.13 12.22
C ALA A 57 0.16 -1.35 12.52
N LYS A 58 0.27 -0.04 12.71
CA LYS A 58 -0.88 0.87 12.85
C LYS A 58 -1.39 1.34 11.51
N ASP A 59 -0.52 1.35 10.53
CA ASP A 59 -0.82 1.69 9.14
C ASP A 59 0.04 0.83 8.22
N ILE A 60 -0.33 0.80 6.96
CA ILE A 60 0.46 0.16 5.94
C ILE A 60 0.73 1.18 4.85
N ASP A 61 1.99 1.38 4.52
CA ASP A 61 2.43 2.37 3.55
C ASP A 61 2.78 1.73 2.22
N PHE A 62 2.26 2.33 1.16
CA PHE A 62 2.62 2.00 -0.21
C PHE A 62 3.15 3.25 -0.87
N VAL A 63 4.06 3.08 -1.82
CA VAL A 63 4.40 4.14 -2.75
C VAL A 63 3.87 3.75 -4.12
N VAL A 64 3.33 4.73 -4.81
CA VAL A 64 2.83 4.59 -6.15
C VAL A 64 3.80 5.35 -7.07
N GLU A 65 4.48 4.63 -7.94
CA GLU A 65 5.57 5.19 -8.75
C GLU A 65 5.10 5.97 -9.98
N SER A 66 3.81 5.90 -10.29
CA SER A 66 3.21 6.58 -11.44
C SER A 66 2.19 7.61 -10.95
N TRP A 67 2.31 8.85 -11.43
CA TRP A 67 1.32 9.89 -11.16
C TRP A 67 -0.07 9.53 -11.69
N GLN A 68 -0.12 8.83 -12.82
CA GLN A 68 -1.40 8.39 -13.39
C GLN A 68 -2.10 7.39 -12.47
N VAL A 69 -1.36 6.44 -11.94
CA VAL A 69 -1.92 5.46 -10.99
C VAL A 69 -2.36 6.15 -9.71
N HIS A 70 -1.57 7.06 -9.20
CA HIS A 70 -1.92 7.78 -7.97
C HIS A 70 -3.19 8.60 -8.16
N ARG A 71 -3.30 9.31 -9.28
CA ARG A 71 -4.49 10.09 -9.62
C ARG A 71 -5.71 9.18 -9.78
N TYR A 72 -5.52 8.02 -10.40
CA TYR A 72 -6.57 7.02 -10.53
C TYR A 72 -7.07 6.57 -9.16
N LEU A 73 -6.17 6.30 -8.22
CA LEU A 73 -6.54 5.91 -6.85
C LEU A 73 -7.29 7.02 -6.12
N GLU A 74 -6.88 8.27 -6.27
CA GLU A 74 -7.61 9.40 -5.67
C GLU A 74 -9.08 9.42 -6.08
N HIS A 75 -9.37 9.06 -7.34
CA HIS A 75 -10.75 9.02 -7.85
C HIS A 75 -11.47 7.72 -7.53
N GLN A 76 -10.77 6.59 -7.54
CA GLN A 76 -11.40 5.28 -7.39
C GLN A 76 -11.66 4.89 -5.95
N LEU A 77 -10.80 5.26 -5.02
CA LEU A 77 -10.96 4.85 -3.62
C LEU A 77 -12.32 5.25 -3.04
N PRO A 78 -12.83 6.47 -3.25
CA PRO A 78 -14.16 6.82 -2.76
C PRO A 78 -15.29 6.01 -3.42
N LEU A 79 -15.10 5.54 -4.63
CA LEU A 79 -16.09 4.73 -5.34
C LEU A 79 -16.04 3.27 -4.88
N LEU A 80 -14.84 2.75 -4.60
CA LEU A 80 -14.66 1.39 -4.14
C LEU A 80 -15.08 1.22 -2.68
N PHE A 81 -14.84 2.24 -1.86
CA PHE A 81 -15.09 2.20 -0.42
C PHE A 81 -15.90 3.41 0.02
N PRO A 82 -17.18 3.49 -0.36
CA PRO A 82 -18.00 4.69 -0.11
C PRO A 82 -18.30 4.94 1.37
N ASN A 83 -18.13 3.93 2.22
CA ASN A 83 -18.39 4.05 3.65
C ASN A 83 -17.16 4.38 4.47
N ASP A 84 -15.99 4.42 3.86
CA ASP A 84 -14.74 4.69 4.55
C ASP A 84 -14.29 6.12 4.29
N ARG A 85 -13.60 6.71 5.27
CA ARG A 85 -13.05 8.05 5.14
C ARG A 85 -11.79 7.99 4.30
N ILE A 86 -11.65 8.95 3.39
CA ILE A 86 -10.48 9.09 2.55
C ILE A 86 -9.99 10.54 2.67
N GLU A 87 -8.70 10.71 2.96
CA GLU A 87 -8.06 12.02 3.00
C GLU A 87 -7.03 12.12 1.88
N VAL A 88 -7.14 13.16 1.07
CA VAL A 88 -6.15 13.49 0.04
C VAL A 88 -5.27 14.60 0.59
N ARG A 89 -3.98 14.30 0.75
CA ARG A 89 -2.96 15.25 1.23
C ARG A 89 -1.96 15.54 0.11
N PRO A 90 -1.15 16.60 0.25
CA PRO A 90 -0.18 16.94 -0.81
C PRO A 90 0.78 15.80 -1.15
N GLU A 91 1.18 14.98 -0.17
CA GLU A 91 2.17 13.92 -0.35
C GLU A 91 1.58 12.53 -0.45
N ARG A 92 0.31 12.32 -0.07
CA ARG A 92 -0.30 10.99 -0.06
C ARG A 92 -1.82 11.04 -0.02
N VAL A 93 -2.43 9.91 -0.33
CA VAL A 93 -3.85 9.67 -0.05
C VAL A 93 -3.96 8.59 1.00
N ILE A 94 -4.87 8.76 1.95
CA ILE A 94 -5.05 7.85 3.08
C ILE A 94 -6.47 7.29 3.04
N LEU A 95 -6.57 5.96 3.07
CA LEU A 95 -7.82 5.25 3.25
C LEU A 95 -7.89 4.77 4.70
N PHE A 96 -8.86 5.30 5.45
CA PHE A 96 -9.09 4.90 6.84
C PHE A 96 -10.09 3.76 6.88
N THR A 97 -9.57 2.54 6.98
CA THR A 97 -10.43 1.38 7.21
C THR A 97 -10.78 1.28 8.70
N PRO A 98 -11.78 0.48 9.10
CA PRO A 98 -12.14 0.35 10.50
C PRO A 98 -11.05 -0.21 11.42
N PHE A 99 -9.98 -0.77 10.85
CA PHE A 99 -8.97 -1.47 11.64
C PHE A 99 -7.53 -1.05 11.34
N ILE A 100 -7.27 -0.44 10.18
CA ILE A 100 -5.93 0.01 9.80
C ILE A 100 -6.03 1.14 8.78
N ALA A 101 -5.06 2.05 8.77
CA ALA A 101 -4.94 3.04 7.73
C ALA A 101 -4.07 2.50 6.60
N ILE A 102 -4.51 2.69 5.37
CA ILE A 102 -3.77 2.33 4.17
C ILE A 102 -3.36 3.62 3.48
N GLU A 103 -2.06 3.86 3.33
CA GLU A 103 -1.52 5.10 2.81
C GLU A 103 -0.82 4.87 1.48
N PHE A 104 -1.18 5.70 0.49
CA PHE A 104 -0.58 5.66 -0.84
C PHE A 104 0.19 6.95 -1.09
N TRP A 105 1.51 6.86 -1.08
CA TRP A 105 2.40 8.00 -1.26
C TRP A 105 2.58 8.32 -2.73
N ARG A 106 2.56 9.60 -3.06
CA ARG A 106 2.74 10.07 -4.43
C ARG A 106 4.17 9.89 -4.89
N PRO A 107 4.41 9.71 -6.21
CA PRO A 107 5.75 9.69 -6.74
C PRO A 107 6.36 11.08 -6.60
N ASN A 108 7.33 11.19 -5.70
CA ASN A 108 8.08 12.40 -5.43
C ASN A 108 9.50 11.98 -5.03
N GLU A 109 10.49 12.53 -5.71
CA GLU A 109 11.87 12.10 -5.52
C GLU A 109 12.32 12.18 -4.07
N SER A 110 12.04 13.29 -3.39
CA SER A 110 12.43 13.47 -1.98
C SER A 110 11.72 12.49 -1.07
N ILE A 111 10.42 12.28 -1.28
CA ILE A 111 9.62 11.35 -0.50
C ILE A 111 10.07 9.92 -0.77
N GLN A 112 10.26 9.55 -2.02
CA GLN A 112 10.75 8.22 -2.38
C GLN A 112 12.11 7.95 -1.76
N THR A 113 13.02 8.91 -1.80
CA THR A 113 14.33 8.78 -1.18
C THR A 113 14.19 8.55 0.33
N ALA A 114 13.33 9.30 1.00
CA ALA A 114 13.11 9.13 2.43
C ALA A 114 12.46 7.79 2.76
N LEU A 115 11.47 7.37 1.98
CA LEU A 115 10.76 6.11 2.18
C LEU A 115 11.64 4.90 1.87
N TYR A 116 12.51 5.02 0.89
CA TYR A 116 13.34 3.90 0.42
C TYR A 116 14.73 3.88 1.01
N LYS A 117 15.10 4.88 1.77
CA LYS A 117 16.49 5.11 2.18
C LYS A 117 17.19 3.88 2.74
N ASN A 118 16.50 3.05 3.47
CA ASN A 118 17.05 1.83 4.03
C ASN A 118 16.09 0.65 3.84
N LEU A 119 15.28 0.70 2.79
CA LEU A 119 14.22 -0.27 2.58
C LEU A 119 14.24 -0.80 1.16
N ILE A 120 13.93 -2.06 1.04
CA ILE A 120 13.63 -2.70 -0.24
C ILE A 120 12.16 -2.47 -0.56
N LYS A 121 11.85 -2.28 -1.83
CA LYS A 121 10.47 -2.20 -2.29
C LYS A 121 9.93 -3.61 -2.49
N TYR A 122 8.71 -3.83 -2.02
CA TYR A 122 8.01 -5.09 -2.22
C TYR A 122 6.68 -4.84 -2.90
N LYS A 123 6.36 -5.64 -3.89
CA LYS A 123 5.02 -5.67 -4.49
C LYS A 123 4.14 -6.60 -3.68
N CYS A 124 2.87 -6.29 -3.60
CA CYS A 124 1.89 -7.07 -2.84
C CYS A 124 1.20 -8.10 -3.72
N TYR A 125 0.70 -9.16 -3.09
CA TYR A 125 -0.24 -10.12 -3.67
C TYR A 125 0.26 -10.96 -4.83
N GLY A 126 1.51 -10.96 -5.13
CA GLY A 126 2.02 -11.78 -6.22
C GLY A 126 1.60 -11.33 -7.62
N TYR A 127 1.14 -10.12 -7.74
CA TYR A 127 0.80 -9.54 -9.03
C TYR A 127 2.02 -9.13 -9.82
#